data_28ca962f78c32a7c2b1ceafd6f03f838
#
_entry.id   28ca962f78c32a7c2b1ceafd6f03f838
#
_cell.length_a   1.000
_cell.length_b   1.000
_cell.length_c   1.000
_cell.angle_alpha   90.00
_cell.angle_beta   90.00
_cell.angle_gamma   90.00
#
_symmetry.space_group_name_H-M   'P 1'
#
loop_
_entity.id
_entity.type
_entity.pdbx_description
1 polymer ?
#
loop_
_entity_poly.entity_id
_entity_poly.type
_entity_poly.pdbx_seq_one_letter_code
_entity_poly.pdbx_strand_id
1 'polypeptide(L)'
;YKEYHNKAISLNLSRNCLLYIIKAKKIKKIFVPYFMCDSIEFIKKYCEVEYYKIDINFIPILKEKMKKDEYVYIVNYYGQFNNFQLSKYKKEYKNIIIDNVQAFFQKPIKSVDTIYSCRKFFGVTDGAYLYTIAKLNEKIEQDSSINRFEYLLGRAETTANKYFKNFQE
;
A
#
# COMPACT_ATOMS: atom_id res chain seq x y z
N TYR A 1 19.81 -8.03 -15.07
CA TYR A 1 19.50 -7.05 -14.03
C TYR A 1 18.80 -7.74 -12.87
N LYS A 2 19.22 -7.45 -11.63
CA LYS A 2 18.57 -8.01 -10.45
C LYS A 2 17.49 -7.04 -9.95
N GLU A 3 16.27 -7.53 -9.83
CA GLU A 3 15.14 -6.75 -9.32
C GLU A 3 15.39 -6.28 -7.88
N TYR A 4 15.09 -5.01 -7.57
CA TYR A 4 15.37 -4.43 -6.23
C TYR A 4 14.57 -5.14 -5.13
N HIS A 5 13.29 -5.44 -5.38
CA HIS A 5 12.39 -6.13 -4.47
C HIS A 5 12.23 -7.63 -4.79
N ASN A 6 13.30 -8.32 -5.16
CA ASN A 6 13.32 -9.69 -5.66
C ASN A 6 12.78 -10.78 -4.69
N LYS A 7 12.45 -10.43 -3.47
CA LYS A 7 11.83 -11.33 -2.47
C LYS A 7 10.37 -11.01 -2.18
N ALA A 8 9.82 -10.01 -2.85
CA ALA A 8 8.43 -9.60 -2.70
C ALA A 8 7.50 -10.39 -3.62
N ILE A 9 6.23 -10.41 -3.28
CA ILE A 9 5.17 -10.80 -4.20
C ILE A 9 4.94 -9.63 -5.15
N SER A 10 5.01 -9.86 -6.46
CA SER A 10 4.75 -8.84 -7.48
C SER A 10 3.26 -8.84 -7.82
N LEU A 11 2.64 -7.67 -7.74
CA LEU A 11 1.24 -7.42 -8.08
C LEU A 11 1.15 -6.19 -9.00
N ASN A 12 0.01 -6.00 -9.65
CA ASN A 12 -0.17 -4.86 -10.55
C ASN A 12 -0.30 -3.52 -9.81
N LEU A 13 -1.08 -3.45 -8.71
CA LEU A 13 -1.36 -2.22 -7.99
C LEU A 13 -1.18 -2.38 -6.46
N SER A 14 -0.77 -1.32 -5.78
CA SER A 14 -0.64 -1.30 -4.32
C SER A 14 -1.96 -1.57 -3.59
N ARG A 15 -3.11 -1.17 -4.16
CA ARG A 15 -4.42 -1.52 -3.63
C ARG A 15 -4.64 -3.03 -3.58
N ASN A 16 -4.14 -3.77 -4.58
CA ASN A 16 -4.24 -5.22 -4.63
C ASN A 16 -3.29 -5.90 -3.63
N CYS A 17 -2.15 -5.25 -3.29
CA CYS A 17 -1.32 -5.69 -2.18
C CYS A 17 -2.07 -5.63 -0.85
N LEU A 18 -2.80 -4.53 -0.60
CA LEU A 18 -3.60 -4.39 0.62
C LEU A 18 -4.75 -5.41 0.66
N LEU A 19 -5.45 -5.62 -0.47
CA LEU A 19 -6.50 -6.64 -0.56
C LEU A 19 -5.96 -8.04 -0.30
N TYR A 20 -4.79 -8.37 -0.84
CA TYR A 20 -4.11 -9.63 -0.57
C TYR A 20 -3.93 -9.86 0.93
N ILE A 21 -3.39 -8.85 1.66
CA ILE A 21 -3.16 -8.96 3.10
C ILE A 21 -4.50 -9.14 3.84
N ILE A 22 -5.51 -8.35 3.51
CA ILE A 22 -6.83 -8.41 4.15
C ILE A 22 -7.43 -9.80 4.02
N LYS A 23 -7.42 -10.38 2.81
CA LYS A 23 -7.95 -11.71 2.54
C LYS A 23 -7.10 -12.81 3.20
N ALA A 24 -5.79 -12.78 3.01
CA ALA A 24 -4.88 -13.80 3.52
C ALA A 24 -4.87 -13.89 5.05
N LYS A 25 -5.01 -12.75 5.74
CA LYS A 25 -5.06 -12.67 7.20
C LYS A 25 -6.47 -12.63 7.77
N LYS A 26 -7.51 -12.59 6.91
CA LYS A 26 -8.92 -12.50 7.30
C LYS A 26 -9.18 -11.30 8.21
N ILE A 27 -8.59 -10.14 7.87
CA ILE A 27 -8.68 -8.93 8.68
C ILE A 27 -10.13 -8.48 8.74
N LYS A 28 -10.66 -8.28 9.96
CA LYS A 28 -12.04 -7.83 10.19
C LYS A 28 -12.16 -6.33 10.33
N LYS A 29 -11.13 -5.68 10.89
CA LYS A 29 -11.10 -4.24 11.10
C LYS A 29 -9.70 -3.69 10.87
N ILE A 30 -9.63 -2.53 10.19
CA ILE A 30 -8.40 -1.82 9.91
C ILE A 30 -8.57 -0.32 10.17
N PHE A 31 -7.60 0.26 10.87
CA PHE A 31 -7.49 1.69 11.06
C PHE A 31 -6.64 2.30 9.96
N VAL A 32 -7.14 3.34 9.30
CA VAL A 32 -6.47 4.02 8.20
C VAL A 32 -6.42 5.53 8.45
N PRO A 33 -5.42 6.27 7.96
CA PRO A 33 -5.41 7.72 8.16
C PRO A 33 -6.48 8.41 7.30
N TYR A 34 -7.04 9.51 7.80
CA TYR A 34 -7.89 10.39 6.99
C TYR A 34 -7.12 10.99 5.80
N PHE A 35 -5.85 11.27 5.99
CA PHE A 35 -5.00 11.87 4.96
C PHE A 35 -4.47 10.81 4.01
N MET A 36 -5.34 10.31 3.14
CA MET A 36 -4.95 9.43 2.04
C MET A 36 -5.94 9.55 0.87
N CYS A 37 -5.58 9.00 -0.29
CA CYS A 37 -6.43 9.00 -1.46
C CYS A 37 -7.57 7.98 -1.34
N ASP A 38 -8.51 8.05 -2.25
CA ASP A 38 -9.69 7.18 -2.35
C ASP A 38 -9.38 5.70 -2.63
N SER A 39 -8.11 5.38 -2.89
CA SER A 39 -7.65 4.00 -3.15
C SER A 39 -7.94 3.01 -2.01
N ILE A 40 -8.35 3.51 -0.83
CA ILE A 40 -8.73 2.70 0.33
C ILE A 40 -10.22 2.33 0.34
N GLU A 41 -11.07 3.08 -0.38
CA GLU A 41 -12.53 2.91 -0.32
C GLU A 41 -12.99 1.50 -0.69
N PHE A 42 -12.32 0.85 -1.63
CA PHE A 42 -12.71 -0.47 -2.10
C PHE A 42 -12.59 -1.57 -1.02
N ILE A 43 -11.72 -1.40 0.00
CA ILE A 43 -11.55 -2.42 1.04
C ILE A 43 -12.72 -2.46 2.04
N LYS A 44 -13.56 -1.41 2.07
CA LYS A 44 -14.80 -1.40 2.89
C LYS A 44 -15.76 -2.55 2.56
N LYS A 45 -15.62 -3.16 1.38
CA LYS A 45 -16.37 -4.36 0.99
C LYS A 45 -15.86 -5.64 1.69
N TYR A 46 -14.66 -5.60 2.27
CA TYR A 46 -13.97 -6.79 2.80
C TYR A 46 -13.72 -6.73 4.30
N CYS A 47 -13.61 -5.54 4.88
CA CYS A 47 -13.43 -5.34 6.32
C CYS A 47 -13.99 -4.00 6.78
N GLU A 48 -14.21 -3.88 8.08
CA GLU A 48 -14.54 -2.60 8.73
C GLU A 48 -13.35 -1.65 8.63
N VAL A 49 -13.60 -0.41 8.21
CA VAL A 49 -12.59 0.64 8.10
C VAL A 49 -12.90 1.76 9.07
N GLU A 50 -11.98 2.04 9.97
CA GLU A 50 -12.03 3.18 10.88
C GLU A 50 -10.93 4.17 10.57
N TYR A 51 -11.25 5.46 10.64
CA TYR A 51 -10.31 6.51 10.27
C TYR A 51 -9.66 7.15 11.49
N TYR A 52 -8.33 7.32 11.44
CA TYR A 52 -7.57 8.04 12.44
C TYR A 52 -6.97 9.34 11.89
N LYS A 53 -6.69 10.28 12.78
CA LYS A 53 -5.99 11.53 12.47
C LYS A 53 -4.48 11.34 12.55
N ILE A 54 -3.75 12.19 11.87
CA ILE A 54 -2.29 12.32 12.01
C ILE A 54 -1.97 13.72 12.54
N ASP A 55 -0.84 13.87 13.22
CA ASP A 55 -0.33 15.16 13.63
C ASP A 55 0.46 15.86 12.51
N ILE A 56 1.06 17.01 12.80
CA ILE A 56 1.87 17.79 11.86
C ILE A 56 3.13 17.03 11.39
N ASN A 57 3.59 16.03 12.12
CA ASN A 57 4.73 15.17 11.80
C ASN A 57 4.28 13.84 11.19
N PHE A 58 3.02 13.73 10.74
CA PHE A 58 2.39 12.53 10.20
C PHE A 58 2.25 11.36 11.20
N ILE A 59 2.42 11.60 12.51
CA ILE A 59 2.32 10.58 13.55
C ILE A 59 0.86 10.19 13.73
N PRO A 60 0.52 8.88 13.75
CA PRO A 60 -0.84 8.40 14.00
C PRO A 60 -1.38 8.85 15.35
N ILE A 61 -2.62 9.36 15.37
CA ILE A 61 -3.38 9.70 16.59
C ILE A 61 -4.59 8.78 16.63
N LEU A 62 -4.43 7.62 17.29
CA LEU A 62 -5.55 6.70 17.54
C LEU A 62 -6.22 7.04 18.87
N LYS A 63 -7.56 7.09 18.86
CA LYS A 63 -8.36 7.46 20.04
C LYS A 63 -8.52 6.30 21.03
N GLU A 64 -8.47 5.06 20.56
CA GLU A 64 -8.77 3.87 21.33
C GLU A 64 -7.62 2.86 21.32
N LYS A 65 -7.54 2.04 22.36
CA LYS A 65 -6.65 0.89 22.38
C LYS A 65 -7.15 -0.16 21.40
N MET A 66 -6.29 -0.55 20.48
CA MET A 66 -6.58 -1.58 19.51
C MET A 66 -6.81 -2.95 20.16
N LYS A 67 -7.76 -3.70 19.62
CA LYS A 67 -7.96 -5.11 19.94
C LYS A 67 -6.89 -5.99 19.27
N LYS A 68 -6.77 -7.21 19.73
CA LYS A 68 -5.70 -8.13 19.31
C LYS A 68 -5.72 -8.48 17.80
N ASP A 69 -6.88 -8.43 17.18
CA ASP A 69 -7.16 -8.81 15.78
C ASP A 69 -7.35 -7.61 14.85
N GLU A 70 -7.24 -6.39 15.38
CA GLU A 70 -7.32 -5.15 14.61
C GLU A 70 -5.96 -4.78 14.03
N TYR A 71 -5.95 -4.08 12.89
CA TYR A 71 -4.74 -3.68 12.17
C TYR A 71 -4.67 -2.17 11.99
N VAL A 72 -3.45 -1.61 12.01
CA VAL A 72 -3.20 -0.21 11.63
C VAL A 72 -2.46 -0.16 10.30
N TYR A 73 -2.97 0.61 9.38
CA TYR A 73 -2.33 0.94 8.12
C TYR A 73 -1.51 2.22 8.29
N ILE A 74 -0.20 2.10 8.34
CA ILE A 74 0.74 3.21 8.56
C ILE A 74 1.27 3.67 7.21
N VAL A 75 0.92 4.87 6.81
CA VAL A 75 1.46 5.49 5.59
C VAL A 75 2.77 6.19 5.91
N ASN A 76 3.83 5.80 5.22
CA ASN A 76 5.12 6.46 5.28
C ASN A 76 5.15 7.63 4.29
N TYR A 77 4.51 8.73 4.68
CA TYR A 77 4.39 9.92 3.86
C TYR A 77 5.77 10.47 3.46
N TYR A 78 5.98 10.61 2.15
CA TYR A 78 7.21 11.14 1.55
C TYR A 78 8.48 10.38 1.98
N GLY A 79 8.35 9.18 2.56
CA GLY A 79 9.49 8.42 3.09
C GLY A 79 10.13 9.03 4.35
N GLN A 80 9.39 9.83 5.12
CA GLN A 80 9.93 10.53 6.29
C GLN A 80 10.18 9.62 7.49
N PHE A 81 9.47 8.50 7.59
CA PHE A 81 9.71 7.53 8.66
C PHE A 81 10.83 6.57 8.29
N ASN A 82 11.91 6.57 9.04
CA ASN A 82 12.93 5.54 8.93
C ASN A 82 12.50 4.22 9.62
N ASN A 83 13.27 3.15 9.39
CA ASN A 83 12.92 1.83 9.93
C ASN A 83 12.90 1.76 11.46
N PHE A 84 13.65 2.61 12.15
CA PHE A 84 13.61 2.69 13.62
C PHE A 84 12.26 3.24 14.11
N GLN A 85 11.77 4.30 13.49
CA GLN A 85 10.46 4.90 13.80
C GLN A 85 9.31 3.93 13.48
N LEU A 86 9.33 3.30 12.29
CA LEU A 86 8.34 2.30 11.91
C LEU A 86 8.35 1.08 12.84
N SER A 87 9.52 0.68 13.36
CA SER A 87 9.64 -0.40 14.34
C SER A 87 9.02 -0.05 15.70
N LYS A 88 8.99 1.23 16.08
CA LYS A 88 8.26 1.68 17.28
C LYS A 88 6.75 1.43 17.11
N TYR A 89 6.16 1.80 15.96
CA TYR A 89 4.76 1.50 15.68
C TYR A 89 4.45 0.01 15.70
N LYS A 90 5.36 -0.84 15.19
CA LYS A 90 5.21 -2.29 15.29
C LYS A 90 5.14 -2.79 16.74
N LYS A 91 5.91 -2.20 17.65
CA LYS A 91 5.87 -2.53 19.08
C LYS A 91 4.59 -2.02 19.75
N GLU A 92 4.14 -0.85 19.38
CA GLU A 92 2.98 -0.18 19.95
C GLU A 92 1.67 -0.85 19.52
N TYR A 93 1.48 -1.05 18.22
CA TYR A 93 0.20 -1.53 17.66
C TYR A 93 0.15 -3.03 17.36
N LYS A 94 1.28 -3.75 17.48
CA LYS A 94 1.42 -5.19 17.20
C LYS A 94 1.11 -5.61 15.76
N ASN A 95 -0.09 -5.28 15.25
CA ASN A 95 -0.51 -5.61 13.88
C ASN A 95 -0.52 -4.33 13.04
N ILE A 96 0.52 -4.16 12.23
CA ILE A 96 0.63 -3.03 11.32
C ILE A 96 0.84 -3.49 9.88
N ILE A 97 0.37 -2.67 8.95
CA ILE A 97 0.70 -2.74 7.54
C ILE A 97 1.38 -1.42 7.20
N ILE A 98 2.58 -1.49 6.64
CA ILE A 98 3.33 -0.30 6.24
C ILE A 98 3.10 -0.02 4.76
N ASP A 99 2.66 1.18 4.47
CA ASP A 99 2.55 1.71 3.11
C ASP A 99 3.80 2.52 2.76
N ASN A 100 4.73 1.89 2.06
CA ASN A 100 5.95 2.50 1.52
C ASN A 100 5.80 2.89 0.04
N VAL A 101 4.59 3.16 -0.44
CA VAL A 101 4.38 3.59 -1.84
C VAL A 101 5.11 4.89 -2.19
N GLN A 102 5.45 5.71 -1.19
CA GLN A 102 6.26 6.92 -1.33
C GLN A 102 7.71 6.75 -0.83
N ALA A 103 8.13 5.51 -0.53
CA ALA A 103 9.46 5.18 -0.02
C ALA A 103 10.02 3.91 -0.68
N PHE A 104 10.02 3.86 -2.02
CA PHE A 104 10.32 2.66 -2.80
C PHE A 104 11.66 2.00 -2.43
N PHE A 105 12.69 2.79 -2.16
CA PHE A 105 14.04 2.29 -1.87
C PHE A 105 14.28 1.93 -0.39
N GLN A 106 13.32 2.20 0.48
CA GLN A 106 13.42 1.82 1.90
C GLN A 106 13.24 0.30 2.06
N LYS A 107 14.12 -0.34 2.80
CA LYS A 107 14.05 -1.78 3.05
C LYS A 107 12.86 -2.13 3.94
N PRO A 108 12.15 -3.25 3.70
CA PRO A 108 11.06 -3.68 4.55
C PRO A 108 11.57 -4.08 5.94
N ILE A 109 10.73 -3.92 6.95
CA ILE A 109 11.00 -4.44 8.29
C ILE A 109 10.63 -5.93 8.31
N LYS A 110 11.51 -6.75 8.86
CA LYS A 110 11.29 -8.20 8.96
C LYS A 110 9.97 -8.53 9.65
N SER A 111 9.19 -9.41 9.05
CA SER A 111 7.88 -9.87 9.55
C SER A 111 6.82 -8.77 9.69
N VAL A 112 6.95 -7.69 8.93
CA VAL A 112 5.93 -6.64 8.83
C VAL A 112 5.43 -6.59 7.40
N ASP A 113 4.11 -6.61 7.23
CA ASP A 113 3.50 -6.44 5.92
C ASP A 113 3.85 -5.05 5.37
N THR A 114 4.48 -5.02 4.20
CA THR A 114 4.96 -3.75 3.61
C THR A 114 4.62 -3.71 2.12
N ILE A 115 4.02 -2.60 1.71
CA ILE A 115 3.54 -2.35 0.34
C ILE A 115 4.41 -1.29 -0.33
N TYR A 116 4.76 -1.51 -1.60
CA TYR A 116 5.47 -0.56 -2.45
C TYR A 116 4.75 -0.36 -3.78
N SER A 117 4.97 0.78 -4.43
CA SER A 117 4.44 1.07 -5.76
C SER A 117 5.54 1.55 -6.70
N CYS A 118 5.61 0.97 -7.89
CA CYS A 118 6.51 1.42 -8.94
C CYS A 118 6.08 2.77 -9.54
N ARG A 119 4.77 3.01 -9.64
CA ARG A 119 4.17 4.17 -10.33
C ARG A 119 4.54 5.54 -9.73
N LYS A 120 4.98 5.56 -8.47
CA LYS A 120 5.40 6.81 -7.79
C LYS A 120 6.84 7.22 -8.15
N PHE A 121 7.65 6.29 -8.64
CA PHE A 121 9.08 6.47 -8.87
C PHE A 121 9.50 6.27 -10.31
N PHE A 122 8.72 5.51 -11.08
CA PHE A 122 9.08 5.12 -12.45
C PHE A 122 7.93 5.43 -13.42
N GLY A 123 8.28 5.68 -14.67
CA GLY A 123 7.34 5.85 -15.78
C GLY A 123 6.75 4.53 -16.27
N VAL A 124 6.05 3.82 -15.39
CA VAL A 124 5.40 2.54 -15.67
C VAL A 124 3.90 2.63 -15.49
N THR A 125 3.16 1.78 -16.17
CA THR A 125 1.70 1.74 -16.11
C THR A 125 1.18 1.26 -14.77
N ASP A 126 1.86 0.29 -14.19
CA ASP A 126 1.50 -0.38 -12.95
C ASP A 126 2.75 -0.97 -12.29
N GLY A 127 2.57 -1.86 -11.34
CA GLY A 127 3.61 -2.52 -10.59
C GLY A 127 3.59 -2.13 -9.12
N ALA A 128 3.49 -3.16 -8.29
CA ALA A 128 3.57 -3.06 -6.83
C ALA A 128 4.26 -4.28 -6.26
N TYR A 129 4.88 -4.10 -5.10
CA TYR A 129 5.55 -5.17 -4.38
C TYR A 129 4.98 -5.31 -2.98
N LEU A 130 4.76 -6.55 -2.59
CA LEU A 130 4.25 -6.91 -1.27
C LEU A 130 5.23 -7.80 -0.52
N TYR A 131 5.71 -7.34 0.62
CA TYR A 131 6.36 -8.18 1.61
C TYR A 131 5.34 -8.62 2.64
N THR A 132 5.10 -9.92 2.72
CA THR A 132 4.23 -10.55 3.72
C THR A 132 4.65 -12.00 3.95
N ILE A 133 4.35 -12.52 5.13
CA ILE A 133 4.47 -13.95 5.42
C ILE A 133 3.14 -14.69 5.23
N ALA A 134 2.04 -13.95 5.08
CA ALA A 134 0.72 -14.53 4.85
C ALA A 134 0.61 -15.10 3.44
N LYS A 135 -0.07 -16.23 3.31
CA LYS A 135 -0.34 -16.86 2.03
C LYS A 135 -1.83 -16.73 1.71
N LEU A 136 -2.12 -16.26 0.51
CA LEU A 136 -3.47 -16.27 -0.02
C LEU A 136 -3.75 -17.63 -0.67
N ASN A 137 -4.84 -18.26 -0.30
CA ASN A 137 -5.23 -19.58 -0.86
C ASN A 137 -6.00 -19.45 -2.19
N GLU A 138 -6.27 -18.23 -2.65
CA GLU A 138 -6.90 -17.96 -3.93
C GLU A 138 -5.85 -17.90 -5.04
N LYS A 139 -6.20 -18.42 -6.24
CA LYS A 139 -5.38 -18.25 -7.44
C LYS A 139 -5.42 -16.77 -7.85
N ILE A 140 -4.25 -16.19 -8.01
CA ILE A 140 -4.11 -14.84 -8.58
C ILE A 140 -3.95 -15.01 -10.09
N GLU A 141 -4.77 -14.32 -10.86
CA GLU A 141 -4.66 -14.27 -12.31
C GLU A 141 -3.47 -13.41 -12.73
N GLN A 142 -2.79 -13.83 -13.78
CA GLN A 142 -1.73 -13.03 -14.38
C GLN A 142 -2.38 -11.88 -15.17
N ASP A 143 -1.99 -10.67 -14.83
CA ASP A 143 -2.44 -9.45 -15.50
C ASP A 143 -1.43 -9.01 -16.58
N SER A 144 -1.91 -8.23 -17.56
CA SER A 144 -1.08 -7.66 -18.64
C SER A 144 -1.23 -6.15 -18.65
N SER A 145 -0.11 -5.46 -18.60
CA SER A 145 -0.05 -4.00 -18.60
C SER A 145 -0.19 -3.37 -20.00
N ILE A 146 -0.19 -4.18 -21.06
CA ILE A 146 -0.10 -3.66 -22.43
C ILE A 146 -1.22 -2.69 -22.79
N ASN A 147 -2.45 -2.99 -22.32
CA ASN A 147 -3.63 -2.15 -22.60
C ASN A 147 -3.66 -0.86 -21.76
N ARG A 148 -2.73 -0.71 -20.80
CA ARG A 148 -2.64 0.47 -19.93
C ARG A 148 -1.53 1.44 -20.32
N PHE A 149 -0.85 1.20 -21.44
CA PHE A 149 0.21 2.13 -21.92
C PHE A 149 -0.34 3.45 -22.45
N GLU A 150 -1.58 3.48 -22.92
CA GLU A 150 -2.19 4.65 -23.56
C GLU A 150 -2.07 5.89 -22.69
N TYR A 151 -2.37 5.80 -21.39
CA TYR A 151 -2.32 6.98 -20.52
C TYR A 151 -0.88 7.49 -20.29
N LEU A 152 0.15 6.62 -20.32
CA LEU A 152 1.54 7.06 -20.20
C LEU A 152 1.97 7.84 -21.43
N LEU A 153 1.70 7.32 -22.61
CA LEU A 153 2.02 7.97 -23.87
C LEU A 153 1.21 9.28 -24.01
N GLY A 154 -0.08 9.21 -23.75
CA GLY A 154 -0.94 10.37 -23.86
C GLY A 154 -0.57 11.51 -22.90
N ARG A 155 -0.10 11.21 -21.71
CA ARG A 155 0.40 12.22 -20.76
C ARG A 155 1.74 12.83 -21.19
N ALA A 156 2.59 12.07 -21.88
CA ALA A 156 3.84 12.57 -22.42
C ALA A 156 3.63 13.48 -23.65
N GLU A 157 2.66 13.13 -24.49
CA GLU A 157 2.38 13.83 -25.75
C GLU A 157 1.40 15.00 -25.62
N THR A 158 0.54 15.01 -24.58
CA THR A 158 -0.51 16.03 -24.39
C THR A 158 -0.57 16.54 -22.95
N THR A 159 -1.68 16.32 -22.24
CA THR A 159 -1.85 16.76 -20.84
C THR A 159 -2.30 15.62 -19.93
N ALA A 160 -1.86 15.66 -18.67
CA ALA A 160 -2.23 14.65 -17.69
C ALA A 160 -3.74 14.58 -17.43
N ASN A 161 -4.45 15.73 -17.46
CA ASN A 161 -5.89 15.80 -17.20
C ASN A 161 -6.71 15.00 -18.21
N LYS A 162 -6.32 15.02 -19.50
CA LYS A 162 -7.01 14.29 -20.57
C LYS A 162 -7.04 12.78 -20.32
N TYR A 163 -6.01 12.24 -19.69
CA TYR A 163 -5.83 10.80 -19.46
C TYR A 163 -6.00 10.40 -17.99
N PHE A 164 -6.56 11.27 -17.16
CA PHE A 164 -6.72 10.98 -15.72
C PHE A 164 -7.67 9.80 -15.46
N LYS A 165 -8.75 9.68 -16.24
CA LYS A 165 -9.69 8.56 -16.14
C LYS A 165 -9.01 7.23 -16.44
N ASN A 166 -8.26 7.14 -17.55
CA ASN A 166 -7.49 5.93 -17.92
C ASN A 166 -6.43 5.56 -16.89
N PHE A 167 -5.94 6.54 -16.12
CA PHE A 167 -5.01 6.28 -15.02
C PHE A 167 -5.69 5.64 -13.81
N GLN A 168 -6.98 5.91 -13.59
CA GLN A 168 -7.74 5.39 -12.44
C GLN A 168 -8.22 3.94 -12.67
N GLU A 169 -8.47 3.56 -13.91
CA GLU A 169 -8.85 2.20 -14.35
C GLU A 169 -7.69 1.21 -14.21
#